data_a9773a3a6d65f4ddc3b176bfffa851c2
#
_entry.id   a9773a3a6d65f4ddc3b176bfffa851c2
#
_cell.length_a   1.000
_cell.length_b   1.000
_cell.length_c   1.000
_cell.angle_alpha   90.00
_cell.angle_beta   90.00
_cell.angle_gamma   90.00
#
_symmetry.space_group_name_H-M   'P 1'
#
loop_
_entity.id
_entity.type
_entity.pdbx_description
1 polymer ?
#
loop_
_entity_poly.entity_id
_entity_poly.type
_entity_poly.pdbx_seq_one_letter_code
_entity_poly.pdbx_strand_id
1 'polypeptide(L)'
;MASSKFFTVLFLVLLSHANSATETSFNIDAFNKTNLILQGDATVTSKGYLRLTDDTEDSMGRAFYSVPIQIRDSTTGNVASFSTNFTFIMGEANSTYGLAFALVPVGSEPKANGPFLGLFRKPGYDPEAHTVAVVFINHWYPNANGRQFGIDVNSILPIESKPWYVGQGKHAVVQITYVSSKKVLTVSLLYPSTGTMYDLYAKKVELEEEVDDWVSVGFSATSGANQWSYETHDVLSWSFSSKFSDDDDTSQRSNILLNNIL
;
A
#
# COMPACT_ATOMS: atom_id res chain seq x y z
N MET A 1 55.92 -8.45 -10.14
CA MET A 1 54.89 -8.06 -11.10
C MET A 1 53.68 -9.03 -11.20
N ALA A 2 53.59 -10.06 -10.38
CA ALA A 2 52.45 -11.02 -10.39
C ALA A 2 51.29 -10.64 -9.48
N SER A 3 51.52 -9.75 -8.50
CA SER A 3 50.53 -9.39 -7.48
C SER A 3 49.39 -8.46 -7.98
N SER A 4 49.66 -7.60 -8.99
CA SER A 4 48.68 -6.61 -9.47
C SER A 4 47.54 -7.23 -10.31
N LYS A 5 47.81 -8.30 -11.05
CA LYS A 5 46.78 -8.95 -11.90
C LYS A 5 45.78 -9.80 -11.09
N PHE A 6 46.21 -10.31 -9.94
CA PHE A 6 45.33 -11.08 -9.05
C PHE A 6 44.31 -10.19 -8.32
N PHE A 7 44.70 -8.97 -7.97
CA PHE A 7 43.77 -7.99 -7.36
C PHE A 7 42.71 -7.49 -8.31
N THR A 8 43.06 -7.29 -9.58
CA THR A 8 42.11 -6.81 -10.59
C THR A 8 41.04 -7.86 -10.94
N VAL A 9 41.41 -9.14 -10.97
CA VAL A 9 40.49 -10.25 -11.24
C VAL A 9 39.57 -10.47 -10.01
N LEU A 10 40.07 -10.35 -8.80
CA LEU A 10 39.25 -10.46 -7.58
C LEU A 10 38.23 -9.31 -7.45
N PHE A 11 38.61 -8.08 -7.84
CA PHE A 11 37.74 -6.93 -7.84
C PHE A 11 36.62 -7.04 -8.90
N LEU A 12 36.93 -7.59 -10.08
CA LEU A 12 35.93 -7.86 -11.14
C LEU A 12 34.93 -8.97 -10.74
N VAL A 13 35.38 -9.99 -10.02
CA VAL A 13 34.51 -11.07 -9.51
C VAL A 13 33.59 -10.56 -8.41
N LEU A 14 34.04 -9.62 -7.57
CA LEU A 14 33.19 -9.01 -6.55
C LEU A 14 32.13 -8.06 -7.13
N LEU A 15 32.41 -7.41 -8.26
CA LEU A 15 31.45 -6.57 -8.96
C LEU A 15 30.34 -7.37 -9.70
N SER A 16 30.62 -8.61 -10.09
CA SER A 16 29.65 -9.46 -10.75
C SER A 16 28.60 -10.10 -9.82
N HIS A 17 28.75 -9.97 -8.50
CA HIS A 17 27.81 -10.49 -7.49
C HIS A 17 26.89 -9.41 -6.90
N ALA A 18 26.98 -8.18 -7.38
CA ALA A 18 26.17 -7.06 -6.87
C ALA A 18 24.78 -6.92 -7.55
N ASN A 19 24.45 -7.79 -8.48
CA ASN A 19 23.15 -7.78 -9.17
C ASN A 19 22.28 -8.99 -8.77
N SER A 20 22.11 -9.24 -7.49
CA SER A 20 20.96 -10.05 -7.09
C SER A 20 19.77 -9.11 -6.97
N ALA A 21 18.75 -9.34 -7.77
CA ALA A 21 17.46 -8.69 -7.64
C ALA A 21 17.05 -8.65 -6.16
N THR A 22 16.86 -7.46 -5.63
CA THR A 22 16.59 -7.29 -4.21
C THR A 22 15.17 -7.77 -3.93
N GLU A 23 15.08 -8.96 -3.36
CA GLU A 23 13.84 -9.39 -2.72
C GLU A 23 13.70 -8.60 -1.42
N THR A 24 12.57 -7.92 -1.25
CA THR A 24 12.25 -7.22 -0.01
C THR A 24 11.08 -7.91 0.65
N SER A 25 11.23 -8.25 1.93
CA SER A 25 10.13 -8.77 2.73
C SER A 25 10.20 -8.31 4.18
N PHE A 26 9.04 -8.06 4.78
CA PHE A 26 8.91 -7.77 6.20
C PHE A 26 7.55 -8.22 6.75
N ASN A 27 7.50 -8.44 8.07
CA ASN A 27 6.27 -8.69 8.81
C ASN A 27 6.25 -7.82 10.08
N ILE A 28 5.13 -7.14 10.33
CA ILE A 28 4.90 -6.26 11.45
C ILE A 28 3.60 -6.70 12.14
N ASP A 29 3.72 -7.46 13.22
CA ASP A 29 2.58 -7.87 14.04
C ASP A 29 2.18 -6.80 15.07
N ALA A 30 3.14 -5.95 15.45
CA ALA A 30 2.92 -4.78 16.28
C ALA A 30 3.86 -3.66 15.81
N PHE A 31 3.30 -2.51 15.52
CA PHE A 31 4.06 -1.37 15.02
C PHE A 31 4.95 -0.75 16.08
N ASN A 32 6.10 -0.25 15.64
CA ASN A 32 6.97 0.63 16.40
C ASN A 32 7.48 1.74 15.47
N LYS A 33 8.00 2.81 16.04
CA LYS A 33 8.44 3.99 15.25
C LYS A 33 9.74 3.77 14.46
N THR A 34 10.47 2.68 14.70
CA THR A 34 11.83 2.50 14.16
C THR A 34 11.82 2.25 12.66
N ASN A 35 10.81 1.53 12.17
CA ASN A 35 10.74 1.09 10.77
C ASN A 35 9.72 1.90 9.94
N LEU A 36 9.27 3.04 10.46
CA LEU A 36 8.23 3.85 9.84
C LEU A 36 8.66 5.31 9.69
N ILE A 37 8.28 5.91 8.57
CA ILE A 37 8.25 7.36 8.38
C ILE A 37 6.82 7.79 8.63
N LEU A 38 6.59 8.54 9.72
CA LEU A 38 5.28 9.04 10.12
C LEU A 38 5.16 10.50 9.71
N GLN A 39 4.01 10.89 9.14
CA GLN A 39 3.69 12.24 8.69
C GLN A 39 2.28 12.63 9.14
N GLY A 40 2.06 13.93 9.38
CA GLY A 40 0.78 14.45 9.88
C GLY A 40 0.44 13.90 11.26
N ASP A 41 -0.79 13.45 11.45
CA ASP A 41 -1.32 12.94 12.73
C ASP A 41 -0.97 11.48 12.99
N ALA A 42 -0.25 10.82 12.05
CA ALA A 42 0.08 9.41 12.19
C ALA A 42 0.95 9.13 13.42
N THR A 43 0.54 8.15 14.22
CA THR A 43 1.23 7.76 15.44
C THR A 43 1.16 6.26 15.67
N VAL A 44 2.00 5.75 16.59
CA VAL A 44 1.92 4.37 17.07
C VAL A 44 1.33 4.38 18.47
N THR A 45 0.21 3.67 18.65
CA THR A 45 -0.50 3.59 19.93
C THR A 45 0.24 2.70 20.92
N SER A 46 -0.13 2.78 22.21
CA SER A 46 0.42 1.90 23.26
C SER A 46 0.09 0.42 23.05
N LYS A 47 -0.90 0.10 22.22
CA LYS A 47 -1.25 -1.28 21.83
C LYS A 47 -0.43 -1.79 20.63
N GLY A 48 0.46 -0.96 20.07
CA GLY A 48 1.22 -1.31 18.88
C GLY A 48 0.41 -1.19 17.58
N TYR A 49 -0.70 -0.44 17.56
CA TYR A 49 -1.43 -0.13 16.34
C TYR A 49 -0.87 1.11 15.68
N LEU A 50 -0.81 1.12 14.37
CA LEU A 50 -0.52 2.33 13.59
C LEU A 50 -1.83 3.10 13.42
N ARG A 51 -1.99 4.19 14.17
CA ARG A 51 -3.09 5.13 14.05
C ARG A 51 -2.75 6.18 13.04
N LEU A 52 -3.56 6.32 12.00
CA LEU A 52 -3.34 7.30 10.93
C LEU A 52 -4.10 8.60 11.16
N THR A 53 -5.31 8.54 11.71
CA THR A 53 -6.11 9.73 12.00
C THR A 53 -6.57 9.75 13.44
N ASP A 54 -6.65 10.94 14.01
CA ASP A 54 -7.24 11.17 15.31
C ASP A 54 -8.75 11.40 15.19
N ASP A 55 -9.45 11.30 16.32
CA ASP A 55 -10.87 11.63 16.45
C ASP A 55 -11.08 13.16 16.55
N THR A 56 -10.60 13.85 15.51
CA THR A 56 -10.64 15.32 15.40
C THR A 56 -10.98 15.76 13.99
N GLU A 57 -11.39 17.03 13.84
CA GLU A 57 -11.70 17.64 12.55
C GLU A 57 -10.45 17.71 11.67
N ASP A 58 -10.63 17.42 10.37
CA ASP A 58 -9.59 17.50 9.34
C ASP A 58 -8.31 16.70 9.61
N SER A 59 -8.41 15.60 10.37
CA SER A 59 -7.26 14.77 10.65
C SER A 59 -6.73 14.08 9.40
N MET A 60 -5.42 14.11 9.24
CA MET A 60 -4.69 13.48 8.12
C MET A 60 -3.36 12.91 8.59
N GLY A 61 -3.14 11.63 8.35
CA GLY A 61 -1.88 10.96 8.66
C GLY A 61 -1.44 9.98 7.60
N ARG A 62 -0.12 9.87 7.47
CA ARG A 62 0.54 8.94 6.54
C ARG A 62 1.66 8.21 7.27
N ALA A 63 1.85 6.95 6.90
CA ALA A 63 2.94 6.14 7.44
C ALA A 63 3.50 5.23 6.36
N PHE A 64 4.80 5.31 6.12
CA PHE A 64 5.49 4.50 5.12
C PHE A 64 6.58 3.67 5.77
N TYR A 65 6.85 2.50 5.20
CA TYR A 65 8.03 1.72 5.55
C TYR A 65 9.29 2.55 5.30
N SER A 66 10.23 2.52 6.23
CA SER A 66 11.38 3.43 6.21
C SER A 66 12.39 3.13 5.11
N VAL A 67 12.35 1.92 4.53
CA VAL A 67 13.23 1.52 3.44
C VAL A 67 12.46 1.58 2.13
N PRO A 68 12.94 2.30 1.10
CA PRO A 68 12.34 2.29 -0.22
C PRO A 68 12.30 0.90 -0.84
N ILE A 69 11.28 0.64 -1.64
CA ILE A 69 11.08 -0.62 -2.35
C ILE A 69 11.36 -0.41 -3.83
N GLN A 70 12.19 -1.27 -4.41
CA GLN A 70 12.44 -1.23 -5.85
C GLN A 70 11.27 -1.91 -6.59
N ILE A 71 10.61 -1.17 -7.47
CA ILE A 71 9.53 -1.67 -8.34
C ILE A 71 10.04 -2.00 -9.73
N ARG A 72 11.01 -1.24 -10.24
CA ARG A 72 11.62 -1.49 -11.55
C ARG A 72 13.14 -1.50 -11.44
N ASP A 73 13.75 -2.45 -12.10
CA ASP A 73 15.20 -2.43 -12.37
C ASP A 73 15.43 -1.75 -13.72
N SER A 74 15.91 -0.51 -13.69
CA SER A 74 16.18 0.29 -14.90
C SER A 74 17.27 -0.32 -15.80
N THR A 75 18.10 -1.24 -15.27
CA THR A 75 19.16 -1.90 -16.07
C THR A 75 18.60 -3.04 -16.91
N THR A 76 17.70 -3.84 -16.33
CA THR A 76 17.11 -5.01 -16.99
C THR A 76 15.72 -4.72 -17.58
N GLY A 77 15.07 -3.66 -17.12
CA GLY A 77 13.68 -3.36 -17.42
C GLY A 77 12.67 -4.23 -16.66
N ASN A 78 13.12 -5.15 -15.82
CA ASN A 78 12.25 -6.03 -15.05
C ASN A 78 11.42 -5.26 -14.03
N VAL A 79 10.17 -5.68 -13.86
CA VAL A 79 9.22 -5.11 -12.90
C VAL A 79 8.95 -6.13 -11.80
N ALA A 80 8.97 -5.69 -10.54
CA ALA A 80 8.73 -6.57 -9.40
C ALA A 80 7.25 -6.93 -9.27
N SER A 81 6.97 -8.20 -8.99
CA SER A 81 5.70 -8.62 -8.41
C SER A 81 5.74 -8.41 -6.91
N PHE A 82 4.59 -8.07 -6.30
CA PHE A 82 4.50 -7.93 -4.85
C PHE A 82 3.22 -8.52 -4.27
N SER A 83 3.27 -8.81 -2.98
CA SER A 83 2.11 -9.15 -2.17
C SER A 83 2.19 -8.42 -0.83
N THR A 84 1.06 -7.90 -0.38
CA THR A 84 0.95 -7.27 0.93
C THR A 84 -0.33 -7.71 1.62
N ASN A 85 -0.23 -7.94 2.94
CA ASN A 85 -1.38 -8.25 3.77
C ASN A 85 -1.39 -7.32 4.97
N PHE A 86 -2.55 -6.82 5.33
CA PHE A 86 -2.72 -5.99 6.52
C PHE A 86 -4.12 -6.15 7.11
N THR A 87 -4.21 -5.89 8.40
CA THR A 87 -5.48 -5.80 9.11
C THR A 87 -5.70 -4.37 9.54
N PHE A 88 -6.91 -3.85 9.28
CA PHE A 88 -7.26 -2.51 9.73
C PHE A 88 -8.63 -2.47 10.42
N ILE A 89 -8.87 -1.40 11.17
CA ILE A 89 -10.16 -1.03 11.74
C ILE A 89 -10.44 0.42 11.34
N MET A 90 -11.66 0.68 10.90
CA MET A 90 -12.26 2.01 10.86
C MET A 90 -13.17 2.16 12.07
N GLY A 91 -13.19 3.34 12.67
CA GLY A 91 -14.03 3.66 13.83
C GLY A 91 -15.53 3.49 13.55
N GLU A 92 -16.35 3.72 14.56
CA GLU A 92 -17.79 3.49 14.50
C GLU A 92 -18.60 4.69 13.98
N ALA A 93 -17.96 5.81 13.72
CA ALA A 93 -18.63 7.05 13.32
C ALA A 93 -19.11 7.05 11.87
N ASN A 94 -20.03 7.95 11.55
CA ASN A 94 -20.42 8.27 10.18
C ASN A 94 -19.34 9.13 9.52
N SER A 95 -18.15 8.58 9.42
CA SER A 95 -16.99 9.27 8.89
C SER A 95 -17.11 9.58 7.41
N THR A 96 -16.47 10.65 7.01
CA THR A 96 -16.16 10.95 5.63
C THR A 96 -14.72 10.54 5.33
N TYR A 97 -14.46 10.19 4.08
CA TYR A 97 -13.16 9.81 3.51
C TYR A 97 -12.74 8.38 3.85
N GLY A 98 -11.51 8.10 4.25
CA GLY A 98 -11.10 6.72 4.44
C GLY A 98 -9.59 6.51 4.54
N LEU A 99 -9.19 5.29 4.20
CA LEU A 99 -7.84 4.75 4.28
C LEU A 99 -7.37 4.28 2.91
N ALA A 100 -6.08 4.42 2.63
CA ALA A 100 -5.41 3.83 1.47
C ALA A 100 -4.14 3.06 1.87
N PHE A 101 -3.87 1.95 1.19
CA PHE A 101 -2.53 1.42 0.99
C PHE A 101 -1.98 2.03 -0.30
N ALA A 102 -0.74 2.53 -0.30
CA ALA A 102 -0.21 3.26 -1.45
C ALA A 102 1.28 2.98 -1.72
N LEU A 103 1.62 3.03 -3.01
CA LEU A 103 2.96 3.20 -3.54
C LEU A 103 3.08 4.66 -3.96
N VAL A 104 4.07 5.40 -3.41
CA VAL A 104 4.26 6.83 -3.65
C VAL A 104 5.74 7.13 -3.91
N PRO A 105 6.08 8.29 -4.51
CA PRO A 105 7.48 8.72 -4.65
C PRO A 105 8.22 8.71 -3.31
N VAL A 106 9.48 8.29 -3.33
CA VAL A 106 10.35 8.34 -2.14
C VAL A 106 10.48 9.78 -1.64
N GLY A 107 10.27 9.98 -0.34
CA GLY A 107 10.27 11.33 0.25
C GLY A 107 9.03 12.17 -0.07
N SER A 108 7.96 11.53 -0.56
CA SER A 108 6.69 12.21 -0.85
C SER A 108 6.12 12.90 0.39
N GLU A 109 5.84 14.19 0.26
CA GLU A 109 5.15 14.98 1.29
C GLU A 109 3.63 14.85 1.20
N PRO A 110 2.89 15.07 2.31
CA PRO A 110 1.43 15.09 2.30
C PRO A 110 0.89 16.08 1.27
N LYS A 111 -0.14 15.61 0.52
CA LYS A 111 -0.82 16.42 -0.50
C LYS A 111 -2.16 16.93 0.07
N ALA A 112 -3.21 17.02 -0.72
CA ALA A 112 -4.49 17.56 -0.26
C ALA A 112 -5.21 16.61 0.72
N ASN A 113 -5.88 17.20 1.71
CA ASN A 113 -6.71 16.50 2.70
C ASN A 113 -8.05 16.03 2.09
N GLY A 114 -8.89 15.43 2.89
CA GLY A 114 -10.25 15.01 2.52
C GLY A 114 -10.24 13.87 1.50
N PRO A 115 -11.00 13.97 0.40
CA PRO A 115 -11.12 12.89 -0.58
C PRO A 115 -9.82 12.54 -1.29
N PHE A 116 -8.79 13.37 -1.15
CA PHE A 116 -7.47 13.15 -1.73
C PHE A 116 -6.58 12.24 -0.89
N LEU A 117 -7.00 11.90 0.32
CA LEU A 117 -6.33 10.99 1.26
C LEU A 117 -4.85 11.37 1.52
N GLY A 118 -4.47 12.65 1.40
CA GLY A 118 -3.08 13.08 1.49
C GLY A 118 -2.19 12.59 0.34
N LEU A 119 -2.76 11.93 -0.69
CA LEU A 119 -2.03 11.29 -1.78
C LEU A 119 -2.06 12.10 -3.09
N PHE A 120 -3.14 12.83 -3.35
CA PHE A 120 -3.37 13.53 -4.61
C PHE A 120 -3.60 15.03 -4.38
N ARG A 121 -3.46 15.85 -5.44
CA ARG A 121 -3.65 17.31 -5.38
C ARG A 121 -4.89 17.76 -6.15
N LYS A 122 -5.32 17.02 -7.14
CA LYS A 122 -6.43 17.34 -8.04
C LYS A 122 -7.25 16.08 -8.37
N PRO A 123 -8.50 16.22 -8.77
CA PRO A 123 -9.39 15.08 -8.96
C PRO A 123 -9.10 14.23 -10.20
N GLY A 124 -8.56 14.81 -11.27
CA GLY A 124 -8.28 14.08 -12.51
C GLY A 124 -6.91 13.37 -12.50
N TYR A 125 -6.66 12.62 -13.57
CA TYR A 125 -5.35 11.99 -13.80
C TYR A 125 -4.22 13.03 -13.78
N ASP A 126 -3.20 12.72 -13.00
CA ASP A 126 -2.01 13.55 -12.81
C ASP A 126 -0.76 12.71 -13.00
N PRO A 127 -0.12 12.75 -14.18
CA PRO A 127 1.08 11.97 -14.44
C PRO A 127 2.23 12.27 -13.48
N GLU A 128 2.23 13.47 -12.86
CA GLU A 128 3.23 13.88 -11.86
C GLU A 128 2.93 13.34 -10.45
N ALA A 129 1.81 12.64 -10.27
CA ALA A 129 1.47 12.06 -8.97
C ALA A 129 2.35 10.87 -8.62
N HIS A 130 2.74 10.07 -9.62
CA HIS A 130 3.54 8.85 -9.51
C HIS A 130 3.06 7.96 -8.36
N THR A 131 1.72 7.80 -8.27
CA THR A 131 1.06 7.18 -7.12
C THR A 131 0.04 6.15 -7.56
N VAL A 132 0.18 4.92 -7.07
CA VAL A 132 -0.83 3.85 -7.18
C VAL A 132 -1.32 3.52 -5.78
N ALA A 133 -2.65 3.49 -5.58
CA ALA A 133 -3.24 3.24 -4.28
C ALA A 133 -4.42 2.27 -4.37
N VAL A 134 -4.60 1.48 -3.30
CA VAL A 134 -5.83 0.74 -3.02
C VAL A 134 -6.55 1.48 -1.91
N VAL A 135 -7.74 2.01 -2.21
CA VAL A 135 -8.49 2.92 -1.35
C VAL A 135 -9.72 2.22 -0.76
N PHE A 136 -10.01 2.52 0.50
CA PHE A 136 -11.16 2.04 1.27
C PHE A 136 -11.91 3.27 1.75
N ILE A 137 -12.96 3.67 1.01
CA ILE A 137 -13.72 4.91 1.22
C ILE A 137 -14.99 4.62 1.98
N ASN A 138 -15.16 5.26 3.13
CA ASN A 138 -16.32 5.11 3.98
C ASN A 138 -17.50 5.94 3.49
N HIS A 139 -17.28 7.18 3.09
CA HIS A 139 -18.31 8.06 2.55
C HIS A 139 -17.68 9.12 1.64
N TRP A 140 -18.40 9.42 0.55
CA TRP A 140 -18.12 10.46 -0.44
C TRP A 140 -16.91 10.23 -1.36
N TYR A 141 -17.22 9.97 -2.61
CA TYR A 141 -16.33 10.03 -3.77
C TYR A 141 -17.00 10.88 -4.84
N PRO A 142 -16.28 11.64 -5.67
CA PRO A 142 -16.87 12.61 -6.61
C PRO A 142 -17.88 12.05 -7.59
N ASN A 143 -18.12 10.78 -7.70
CA ASN A 143 -19.11 10.17 -8.59
C ASN A 143 -19.68 8.86 -8.06
N ALA A 144 -19.49 8.54 -6.77
CA ALA A 144 -19.97 7.29 -6.19
C ALA A 144 -21.03 7.57 -5.11
N ASN A 145 -22.18 6.90 -5.24
CA ASN A 145 -23.25 6.91 -4.25
C ASN A 145 -22.92 5.90 -3.14
N GLY A 146 -22.01 6.26 -2.21
CA GLY A 146 -21.77 5.45 -1.03
C GLY A 146 -20.36 4.93 -0.85
N ARG A 147 -20.24 3.93 0.02
CA ARG A 147 -18.99 3.29 0.41
C ARG A 147 -18.45 2.41 -0.70
N GLN A 148 -17.16 2.55 -0.99
CA GLN A 148 -16.50 1.73 -1.99
C GLN A 148 -15.03 1.47 -1.63
N PHE A 149 -14.47 0.39 -2.13
CA PHE A 149 -13.04 0.20 -2.25
C PHE A 149 -12.65 0.19 -3.73
N GLY A 150 -11.47 0.67 -4.04
CA GLY A 150 -11.05 0.90 -5.42
C GLY A 150 -9.54 0.88 -5.60
N ILE A 151 -9.14 0.91 -6.85
CA ILE A 151 -7.74 1.00 -7.28
C ILE A 151 -7.57 2.33 -8.01
N ASP A 152 -6.78 3.20 -7.44
CA ASP A 152 -6.47 4.54 -7.93
C ASP A 152 -5.09 4.53 -8.59
N VAL A 153 -5.00 5.09 -9.80
CA VAL A 153 -3.76 5.24 -10.54
C VAL A 153 -3.63 6.70 -10.94
N ASN A 154 -2.72 7.41 -10.30
CA ASN A 154 -2.44 8.83 -10.54
C ASN A 154 -3.69 9.74 -10.56
N SER A 155 -4.73 9.32 -9.85
CA SER A 155 -6.05 9.97 -9.80
C SER A 155 -6.82 9.53 -8.57
N ILE A 156 -7.73 10.38 -8.06
CA ILE A 156 -8.73 9.95 -7.07
C ILE A 156 -9.94 9.26 -7.72
N LEU A 157 -10.00 9.20 -9.03
CA LEU A 157 -11.02 8.45 -9.75
C LEU A 157 -10.49 7.04 -9.99
N PRO A 158 -11.07 6.02 -9.36
CA PRO A 158 -10.54 4.66 -9.46
C PRO A 158 -10.67 4.11 -10.88
N ILE A 159 -9.66 3.39 -11.33
CA ILE A 159 -9.72 2.62 -12.59
C ILE A 159 -10.63 1.41 -12.45
N GLU A 160 -10.77 0.88 -11.22
CA GLU A 160 -11.70 -0.19 -10.84
C GLU A 160 -12.19 0.04 -9.42
N SER A 161 -13.48 -0.17 -9.17
CA SER A 161 -14.05 -0.07 -7.83
C SER A 161 -15.27 -0.95 -7.64
N LYS A 162 -15.57 -1.26 -6.37
CA LYS A 162 -16.79 -1.97 -5.97
C LYS A 162 -17.38 -1.36 -4.70
N PRO A 163 -18.71 -1.36 -4.58
CA PRO A 163 -19.36 -1.07 -3.31
C PRO A 163 -18.93 -2.07 -2.24
N TRP A 164 -18.81 -1.61 -1.00
CA TRP A 164 -18.56 -2.45 0.16
C TRP A 164 -19.37 -1.99 1.37
N TYR A 165 -19.60 -2.91 2.29
CA TYR A 165 -20.27 -2.57 3.55
C TYR A 165 -19.24 -2.64 4.67
N VAL A 166 -18.92 -1.49 5.22
CA VAL A 166 -17.94 -1.38 6.30
C VAL A 166 -18.49 -2.05 7.55
N GLY A 167 -17.76 -3.02 8.08
CA GLY A 167 -18.00 -3.53 9.42
C GLY A 167 -17.43 -2.54 10.43
N GLN A 168 -18.24 -1.56 10.87
CA GLN A 168 -17.82 -0.54 11.83
C GLN A 168 -17.23 -1.19 13.08
N GLY A 169 -16.04 -0.75 13.49
CA GLY A 169 -15.29 -1.32 14.62
C GLY A 169 -14.84 -2.77 14.44
N LYS A 170 -15.03 -3.38 13.26
CA LYS A 170 -14.60 -4.76 12.98
C LYS A 170 -13.27 -4.79 12.24
N HIS A 171 -12.51 -5.83 12.51
CA HIS A 171 -11.27 -6.10 11.80
C HIS A 171 -11.56 -6.42 10.34
N ALA A 172 -10.95 -5.71 9.43
CA ALA A 172 -10.90 -5.99 8.00
C ALA A 172 -9.51 -6.51 7.63
N VAL A 173 -9.43 -7.70 7.07
CA VAL A 173 -8.20 -8.30 6.59
C VAL A 173 -8.12 -8.09 5.08
N VAL A 174 -7.03 -7.50 4.62
CA VAL A 174 -6.80 -7.19 3.21
C VAL A 174 -5.59 -7.95 2.71
N GLN A 175 -5.71 -8.49 1.52
CA GLN A 175 -4.61 -8.97 0.70
C GLN A 175 -4.59 -8.21 -0.62
N ILE A 176 -3.43 -7.66 -0.99
CA ILE A 176 -3.18 -7.05 -2.29
C ILE A 176 -2.05 -7.81 -2.95
N THR A 177 -2.22 -8.19 -4.21
CA THR A 177 -1.20 -8.87 -5.00
C THR A 177 -1.07 -8.21 -6.36
N TYR A 178 0.15 -7.90 -6.76
CA TYR A 178 0.48 -7.46 -8.10
C TYR A 178 1.34 -8.52 -8.79
N VAL A 179 0.92 -8.95 -9.98
CA VAL A 179 1.65 -9.89 -10.83
C VAL A 179 2.16 -9.12 -12.05
N SER A 180 3.45 -8.83 -12.07
CA SER A 180 4.08 -7.97 -13.08
C SER A 180 3.98 -8.55 -14.50
N SER A 181 4.19 -9.86 -14.68
CA SER A 181 4.07 -10.54 -15.98
C SER A 181 2.67 -10.47 -16.59
N LYS A 182 1.63 -10.28 -15.76
CA LYS A 182 0.22 -10.13 -16.17
C LYS A 182 -0.27 -8.70 -16.11
N LYS A 183 0.48 -7.79 -15.47
CA LYS A 183 0.06 -6.41 -15.18
C LYS A 183 -1.30 -6.36 -14.48
N VAL A 184 -1.50 -7.28 -13.52
CA VAL A 184 -2.77 -7.44 -12.78
C VAL A 184 -2.54 -7.15 -11.31
N LEU A 185 -3.35 -6.23 -10.78
CA LEU A 185 -3.45 -5.93 -9.37
C LEU A 185 -4.78 -6.48 -8.85
N THR A 186 -4.68 -7.32 -7.82
CA THR A 186 -5.84 -7.98 -7.18
C THR A 186 -5.94 -7.52 -5.74
N VAL A 187 -7.16 -7.28 -5.27
CA VAL A 187 -7.47 -6.91 -3.89
C VAL A 187 -8.52 -7.86 -3.37
N SER A 188 -8.25 -8.51 -2.24
CA SER A 188 -9.24 -9.29 -1.47
C SER A 188 -9.40 -8.67 -0.10
N LEU A 189 -10.63 -8.46 0.32
CA LEU A 189 -10.99 -7.91 1.64
C LEU A 189 -11.95 -8.88 2.34
N LEU A 190 -11.60 -9.28 3.56
CA LEU A 190 -12.37 -10.22 4.38
C LEU A 190 -12.69 -9.59 5.74
N TYR A 191 -13.95 -9.73 6.17
CA TYR A 191 -14.37 -9.53 7.55
C TYR A 191 -14.49 -10.90 8.26
N PRO A 192 -13.50 -11.35 9.04
CA PRO A 192 -13.53 -12.67 9.68
C PRO A 192 -14.74 -12.87 10.59
N SER A 193 -15.19 -11.80 11.26
CA SER A 193 -16.32 -11.85 12.18
C SER A 193 -17.67 -12.18 11.53
N THR A 194 -17.81 -12.01 10.22
CA THR A 194 -19.04 -12.26 9.46
C THR A 194 -18.83 -13.23 8.29
N GLY A 195 -17.59 -13.58 7.97
CA GLY A 195 -17.25 -14.35 6.79
C GLY A 195 -17.49 -13.60 5.46
N THR A 196 -17.77 -12.29 5.50
CA THR A 196 -18.03 -11.51 4.28
C THR A 196 -16.73 -11.21 3.56
N MET A 197 -16.69 -11.55 2.28
CA MET A 197 -15.52 -11.34 1.41
C MET A 197 -15.88 -10.49 0.20
N TYR A 198 -14.93 -9.64 -0.21
CA TYR A 198 -14.99 -8.80 -1.41
C TYR A 198 -13.70 -8.97 -2.20
N ASP A 199 -13.81 -9.11 -3.52
CA ASP A 199 -12.68 -9.18 -4.43
C ASP A 199 -12.79 -8.12 -5.53
N LEU A 200 -11.65 -7.53 -5.86
CA LEU A 200 -11.49 -6.57 -6.94
C LEU A 200 -10.20 -6.89 -7.69
N TYR A 201 -10.20 -6.71 -9.00
CA TYR A 201 -8.99 -6.82 -9.80
C TYR A 201 -8.98 -5.79 -10.92
N ALA A 202 -7.82 -5.19 -11.14
CA ALA A 202 -7.55 -4.32 -12.28
C ALA A 202 -6.55 -4.98 -13.21
N LYS A 203 -6.84 -4.95 -14.50
CA LYS A 203 -5.95 -5.40 -15.57
C LYS A 203 -5.22 -4.21 -16.16
N LYS A 204 -4.03 -4.45 -16.71
CA LYS A 204 -3.18 -3.44 -17.36
C LYS A 204 -2.72 -2.32 -16.42
N VAL A 205 -2.44 -2.66 -15.17
CA VAL A 205 -1.74 -1.76 -14.26
C VAL A 205 -0.25 -1.84 -14.59
N GLU A 206 0.25 -0.85 -15.30
CA GLU A 206 1.65 -0.80 -15.76
C GLU A 206 2.46 0.00 -14.74
N LEU A 207 2.84 -0.64 -13.61
CA LEU A 207 3.53 0.06 -12.53
C LEU A 207 4.80 0.78 -13.01
N GLU A 208 5.49 0.22 -13.99
CA GLU A 208 6.68 0.81 -14.60
C GLU A 208 6.44 2.16 -15.30
N GLU A 209 5.19 2.45 -15.64
CA GLU A 209 4.77 3.71 -16.28
C GLU A 209 4.10 4.67 -15.28
N GLU A 210 3.60 4.14 -14.17
CA GLU A 210 2.72 4.87 -13.26
C GLU A 210 3.41 5.32 -11.97
N VAL A 211 4.52 4.66 -11.58
CA VAL A 211 5.29 5.00 -10.39
C VAL A 211 6.80 5.04 -10.69
N ASP A 212 7.57 5.61 -9.77
CA ASP A 212 9.03 5.65 -9.89
C ASP A 212 9.65 4.25 -9.75
N ASP A 213 10.89 4.06 -10.22
CA ASP A 213 11.64 2.81 -10.07
C ASP A 213 11.77 2.39 -8.59
N TRP A 214 11.86 3.36 -7.69
CA TRP A 214 11.88 3.18 -6.24
C TRP A 214 10.71 3.94 -5.61
N VAL A 215 9.96 3.28 -4.75
CA VAL A 215 8.79 3.85 -4.09
C VAL A 215 8.85 3.71 -2.58
N SER A 216 8.14 4.57 -1.87
CA SER A 216 7.73 4.33 -0.50
C SER A 216 6.39 3.59 -0.51
N VAL A 217 6.29 2.49 0.26
CA VAL A 217 5.05 1.74 0.45
C VAL A 217 4.48 1.97 1.84
N GLY A 218 3.17 2.07 1.96
CA GLY A 218 2.54 2.29 3.27
C GLY A 218 1.10 2.73 3.20
N PHE A 219 0.70 3.53 4.18
CA PHE A 219 -0.69 3.90 4.39
C PHE A 219 -0.87 5.41 4.45
N SER A 220 -2.05 5.85 4.03
CA SER A 220 -2.51 7.23 4.16
C SER A 220 -4.00 7.24 4.49
N ALA A 221 -4.43 8.14 5.37
CA ALA A 221 -5.83 8.27 5.72
C ALA A 221 -6.18 9.73 6.01
N THR A 222 -7.45 10.05 5.79
CA THR A 222 -8.04 11.32 6.16
C THR A 222 -9.41 11.12 6.78
N SER A 223 -9.79 11.97 7.71
CA SER A 223 -11.04 11.92 8.45
C SER A 223 -11.53 13.33 8.76
N GLY A 224 -12.84 13.51 8.96
CA GLY A 224 -13.37 14.69 9.59
C GLY A 224 -13.68 15.88 8.69
N ALA A 225 -14.61 15.76 7.76
CA ALA A 225 -15.10 16.91 7.00
C ALA A 225 -15.95 17.90 7.82
N ASN A 226 -16.42 17.49 9.00
CA ASN A 226 -17.24 18.31 9.90
C ASN A 226 -17.32 17.65 11.29
N GLN A 227 -17.78 18.40 12.29
CA GLN A 227 -17.85 18.00 13.71
C GLN A 227 -18.63 16.70 14.03
N TRP A 228 -19.24 16.04 13.05
CA TRP A 228 -20.06 14.84 13.22
C TRP A 228 -19.49 13.63 12.47
N SER A 229 -18.30 13.76 11.87
CA SER A 229 -17.78 12.78 10.94
C SER A 229 -16.32 12.38 11.20
N TYR A 230 -15.88 12.41 12.46
CA TYR A 230 -14.53 11.97 12.82
C TYR A 230 -14.47 10.45 12.93
N GLU A 231 -13.35 9.87 12.55
CA GLU A 231 -13.03 8.50 12.91
C GLU A 231 -11.52 8.28 12.95
N THR A 232 -11.12 7.31 13.75
CA THR A 232 -9.75 6.81 13.73
C THR A 232 -9.61 5.73 12.68
N HIS A 233 -8.48 5.74 11.97
CA HIS A 233 -8.06 4.69 11.06
C HIS A 233 -6.83 4.00 11.65
N ASP A 234 -7.02 2.77 12.14
CA ASP A 234 -5.95 2.01 12.78
C ASP A 234 -5.55 0.81 11.91
N VAL A 235 -4.26 0.68 11.59
CA VAL A 235 -3.69 -0.54 11.01
C VAL A 235 -3.07 -1.36 12.13
N LEU A 236 -3.44 -2.64 12.22
CA LEU A 236 -3.12 -3.51 13.37
C LEU A 236 -1.89 -4.37 13.11
N SER A 237 -1.76 -4.84 11.88
CA SER A 237 -0.64 -5.67 11.41
C SER A 237 -0.39 -5.42 9.94
N TRP A 238 0.82 -5.69 9.48
CA TRP A 238 1.19 -5.48 8.09
C TRP A 238 2.35 -6.39 7.69
N SER A 239 2.22 -7.04 6.54
CA SER A 239 3.31 -7.75 5.88
C SER A 239 3.41 -7.32 4.42
N PHE A 240 4.61 -7.36 3.89
CA PHE A 240 4.90 -7.02 2.50
C PHE A 240 6.01 -7.92 1.97
N SER A 241 5.91 -8.29 0.70
CA SER A 241 7.01 -8.93 -0.02
C SER A 241 6.99 -8.51 -1.48
N SER A 242 8.16 -8.24 -2.06
CA SER A 242 8.35 -7.99 -3.48
C SER A 242 9.54 -8.76 -4.02
N LYS A 243 9.46 -9.19 -5.27
CA LYS A 243 10.55 -9.88 -5.96
C LYS A 243 10.53 -9.63 -7.46
N PHE A 244 11.70 -9.56 -8.04
CA PHE A 244 11.89 -9.68 -9.47
C PHE A 244 12.01 -11.17 -9.80
N SER A 245 11.00 -11.76 -10.45
CA SER A 245 11.07 -13.14 -10.93
C SER A 245 10.32 -13.28 -12.22
N ASP A 246 10.92 -13.98 -13.17
CA ASP A 246 10.27 -14.38 -14.43
C ASP A 246 9.31 -15.55 -14.23
N ASP A 247 9.30 -16.18 -13.06
CA ASP A 247 8.53 -17.39 -12.79
C ASP A 247 7.18 -17.07 -12.16
N ASP A 248 6.15 -17.46 -12.88
CA ASP A 248 4.72 -17.39 -12.58
C ASP A 248 4.32 -18.45 -11.52
N ASP A 249 4.97 -18.45 -10.35
CA ASP A 249 4.62 -19.36 -9.25
C ASP A 249 3.42 -18.83 -8.44
N THR A 250 2.29 -18.72 -9.12
CA THR A 250 1.02 -18.28 -8.53
C THR A 250 0.27 -19.38 -7.79
N SER A 251 0.78 -20.64 -7.79
CA SER A 251 0.05 -21.80 -7.27
C SER A 251 0.06 -21.97 -5.75
N GLN A 252 0.96 -21.30 -5.02
CA GLN A 252 1.08 -21.49 -3.56
C GLN A 252 0.33 -20.48 -2.68
N ARG A 253 -0.25 -19.41 -3.23
CA ARG A 253 -0.68 -18.25 -2.41
C ARG A 253 -2.15 -18.23 -1.99
N SER A 254 -3.00 -19.05 -2.59
CA SER A 254 -4.41 -19.17 -2.16
C SER A 254 -4.60 -19.86 -0.80
N ASN A 255 -3.57 -20.53 -0.28
CA ASN A 255 -3.65 -21.30 0.96
C ASN A 255 -3.32 -20.50 2.24
N ILE A 256 -2.76 -19.28 2.12
CA ILE A 256 -2.33 -18.52 3.31
C ILE A 256 -3.52 -17.90 4.05
N LEU A 257 -4.56 -17.48 3.34
CA LEU A 257 -5.78 -16.96 3.98
C LEU A 257 -6.55 -18.05 4.75
N LEU A 258 -6.53 -19.28 4.29
CA LEU A 258 -7.21 -20.41 4.93
C LEU A 258 -6.50 -20.90 6.21
N ASN A 259 -5.16 -20.81 6.27
CA ASN A 259 -4.38 -21.30 7.40
C ASN A 259 -4.33 -20.33 8.59
N ASN A 260 -4.72 -19.05 8.41
CA ASN A 260 -4.82 -18.07 9.51
C ASN A 260 -6.23 -17.98 10.12
N ILE A 261 -7.17 -18.82 9.68
CA ILE A 261 -8.58 -18.83 10.13
C ILE A 261 -8.88 -20.08 10.99
N LEU A 262 -7.96 -21.04 11.04
CA LEU A 262 -8.03 -22.23 11.93
C LEU A 262 -7.08 -22.08 13.11
#